data_316129317072b6e9a717d13c40fe3ef3
#
_entry.id   316129317072b6e9a717d13c40fe3ef3
#
_cell.length_a   1.000
_cell.length_b   1.000
_cell.length_c   1.000
_cell.angle_alpha   90.00
_cell.angle_beta   90.00
_cell.angle_gamma   90.00
#
_symmetry.space_group_name_H-M   'P 1'
#
loop_
_entity.id
_entity.type
_entity.pdbx_description
1 polymer ?
#
loop_
_entity_poly.entity_id
_entity_poly.type
_entity_poly.pdbx_seq_one_letter_code
_entity_poly.pdbx_strand_id
1 'polypeptide(L)'
;MDLNARLDIMNWLAGAGLSGVAETELVREFCERTRAAGLELSRGLVFIDTLHPVFEGQGFRWSDIESNESDAFEYRSTSEGEAAENWQRSPFYTMLQTGENEMRISHTDEHYNMTAKLIGDGHRHFATFIHRFGDTGIIGEMDCVYSLWGMRRDHGFDETAMGAMRDLVPLLGLAVKSAAHARIARTVGHVYLGRDAADRVLSGRMSRGVAD
;
A
#
# COMPACT_ATOMS: atom_id res chain seq x y z
N MET A 1 -6.01 -1.44 -20.91
CA MET A 1 -5.06 -2.57 -20.64
C MET A 1 -5.66 -3.86 -21.20
N ASP A 2 -4.92 -4.61 -22.02
CA ASP A 2 -5.38 -5.90 -22.52
C ASP A 2 -5.25 -7.03 -21.47
N LEU A 3 -5.86 -8.19 -21.77
CA LEU A 3 -5.88 -9.33 -20.84
C LEU A 3 -4.48 -9.92 -20.60
N ASN A 4 -3.64 -10.02 -21.65
CA ASN A 4 -2.31 -10.62 -21.50
C ASN A 4 -1.41 -9.76 -20.61
N ALA A 5 -1.39 -8.44 -20.84
CA ALA A 5 -0.65 -7.51 -20.00
C ALA A 5 -1.12 -7.56 -18.52
N ARG A 6 -2.45 -7.76 -18.29
CA ARG A 6 -3.00 -7.93 -16.95
C ARG A 6 -2.49 -9.22 -16.29
N LEU A 7 -2.54 -10.34 -17.01
CA LEU A 7 -2.02 -11.63 -16.54
C LEU A 7 -0.52 -11.59 -16.24
N ASP A 8 0.26 -10.90 -17.05
CA ASP A 8 1.70 -10.74 -16.84
C ASP A 8 1.99 -9.98 -15.53
N ILE A 9 1.22 -8.89 -15.26
CA ILE A 9 1.35 -8.14 -14.00
C ILE A 9 0.90 -9.00 -12.81
N MET A 10 -0.19 -9.76 -12.91
CA MET A 10 -0.64 -10.67 -11.86
C MET A 10 0.42 -11.74 -11.54
N ASN A 11 1.01 -12.36 -12.55
CA ASN A 11 2.08 -13.34 -12.37
C ASN A 11 3.32 -12.73 -11.73
N TRP A 12 3.70 -11.52 -12.16
CA TRP A 12 4.79 -10.80 -11.53
C TRP A 12 4.52 -10.50 -10.07
N LEU A 13 3.32 -9.99 -9.72
CA LEU A 13 2.93 -9.71 -8.31
C LEU A 13 3.00 -10.96 -7.44
N ALA A 14 2.52 -12.09 -7.95
CA ALA A 14 2.60 -13.36 -7.24
C ALA A 14 4.07 -13.77 -6.99
N GLY A 15 4.92 -13.70 -8.01
CA GLY A 15 6.34 -14.00 -7.89
C GLY A 15 7.09 -13.04 -6.95
N ALA A 16 6.80 -11.74 -7.05
CA ALA A 16 7.42 -10.72 -6.22
C ALA A 16 7.04 -10.87 -4.73
N GLY A 17 5.75 -11.17 -4.45
CA GLY A 17 5.28 -11.47 -3.09
C GLY A 17 5.92 -12.71 -2.49
N LEU A 18 6.12 -13.78 -3.28
CA LEU A 18 6.80 -15.00 -2.87
C LEU A 18 8.30 -14.77 -2.63
N SER A 19 8.92 -13.89 -3.40
CA SER A 19 10.35 -13.58 -3.30
C SER A 19 10.68 -12.56 -2.21
N GLY A 20 9.66 -11.97 -1.56
CA GLY A 20 9.86 -10.98 -0.50
C GLY A 20 10.43 -9.65 -1.00
N VAL A 21 10.01 -9.20 -2.19
CA VAL A 21 10.35 -7.88 -2.73
C VAL A 21 9.86 -6.80 -1.77
N ALA A 22 10.68 -5.76 -1.54
CA ALA A 22 10.36 -4.67 -0.63
C ALA A 22 9.11 -3.87 -1.08
N GLU A 23 8.35 -3.33 -0.13
CA GLU A 23 7.09 -2.63 -0.38
C GLU A 23 7.26 -1.43 -1.33
N THR A 24 8.33 -0.64 -1.17
CA THR A 24 8.64 0.48 -2.07
C THR A 24 8.83 0.05 -3.51
N GLU A 25 9.55 -1.05 -3.70
CA GLU A 25 9.81 -1.64 -5.01
C GLU A 25 8.53 -2.23 -5.62
N LEU A 26 7.70 -2.91 -4.80
CA LEU A 26 6.40 -3.42 -5.22
C LEU A 26 5.50 -2.31 -5.77
N VAL A 27 5.40 -1.19 -5.05
CA VAL A 27 4.56 -0.06 -5.46
C VAL A 27 5.12 0.63 -6.71
N ARG A 28 6.44 0.83 -6.78
CA ARG A 28 7.10 1.43 -7.94
C ARG A 28 6.89 0.58 -9.19
N GLU A 29 7.28 -0.67 -9.16
CA GLU A 29 7.18 -1.59 -10.29
C GLU A 29 5.72 -1.81 -10.73
N PHE A 30 4.79 -1.88 -9.78
CA PHE A 30 3.37 -1.95 -10.09
C PHE A 30 2.92 -0.76 -10.92
N CYS A 31 3.24 0.46 -10.49
CA CYS A 31 2.86 1.67 -11.22
C CYS A 31 3.51 1.73 -12.61
N GLU A 32 4.79 1.38 -12.72
CA GLU A 32 5.51 1.39 -14.00
C GLU A 32 4.96 0.36 -14.98
N ARG A 33 4.69 -0.87 -14.51
CA ARG A 33 4.12 -1.95 -15.34
C ARG A 33 2.69 -1.67 -15.77
N THR A 34 1.84 -1.19 -14.87
CA THR A 34 0.46 -0.81 -15.21
C THR A 34 0.43 0.34 -16.20
N ARG A 35 1.35 1.31 -16.05
CA ARG A 35 1.49 2.42 -16.97
C ARG A 35 1.98 1.96 -18.34
N ALA A 36 2.99 1.09 -18.40
CA ALA A 36 3.46 0.50 -19.66
C ALA A 36 2.37 -0.32 -20.38
N ALA A 37 1.45 -0.91 -19.62
CA ALA A 37 0.29 -1.64 -20.11
C ALA A 37 -0.91 -0.74 -20.48
N GLY A 38 -0.73 0.59 -20.49
CA GLY A 38 -1.74 1.55 -20.96
C GLY A 38 -2.70 2.07 -19.89
N LEU A 39 -2.47 1.77 -18.61
CA LEU A 39 -3.20 2.39 -17.50
C LEU A 39 -2.40 3.59 -16.97
N GLU A 40 -2.62 4.75 -17.51
CA GLU A 40 -1.81 5.96 -17.36
C GLU A 40 -1.77 6.54 -15.93
N LEU A 41 -1.37 5.71 -14.96
CA LEU A 41 -1.16 6.16 -13.60
C LEU A 41 -0.08 7.26 -13.55
N SER A 42 -0.32 8.27 -12.76
CA SER A 42 0.65 9.35 -12.49
C SER A 42 0.99 9.47 -11.00
N ARG A 43 0.22 8.83 -10.13
CA ARG A 43 0.45 8.73 -8.68
C ARG A 43 -0.02 7.39 -8.16
N GLY A 44 0.78 6.80 -7.26
CA GLY A 44 0.42 5.66 -6.43
C GLY A 44 0.70 5.97 -4.97
N LEU A 45 -0.25 5.67 -4.09
CA LEU A 45 -0.11 5.72 -2.63
C LEU A 45 -0.68 4.42 -2.07
N VAL A 46 0.10 3.74 -1.24
CA VAL A 46 -0.31 2.52 -0.54
C VAL A 46 0.02 2.69 0.93
N PHE A 47 -0.94 2.40 1.81
CA PHE A 47 -0.78 2.50 3.25
C PHE A 47 -1.06 1.15 3.88
N ILE A 48 -0.28 0.80 4.87
CA ILE A 48 -0.47 -0.39 5.69
C ILE A 48 -0.07 -0.08 7.13
N ASP A 49 -0.87 -0.51 8.07
CA ASP A 49 -0.56 -0.38 9.48
C ASP A 49 0.60 -1.28 9.89
N THR A 50 1.29 -0.95 10.95
CA THR A 50 2.48 -1.68 11.41
C THR A 50 2.49 -1.81 12.94
N LEU A 51 3.06 -2.89 13.43
CA LEU A 51 3.33 -3.08 14.85
C LEU A 51 4.60 -2.33 15.27
N HIS A 52 4.53 -1.00 15.29
CA HIS A 52 5.65 -0.20 15.75
C HIS A 52 5.22 0.61 17.00
N PRO A 53 6.05 0.70 18.06
CA PRO A 53 5.67 1.36 19.32
C PRO A 53 5.41 2.87 19.17
N VAL A 54 5.80 3.50 18.07
CA VAL A 54 5.69 4.95 17.83
C VAL A 54 4.87 5.29 16.59
N PHE A 55 4.85 4.42 15.59
CA PHE A 55 4.18 4.66 14.31
C PHE A 55 3.03 3.68 14.12
N GLU A 56 1.87 4.20 13.76
CA GLU A 56 0.68 3.40 13.46
C GLU A 56 0.86 2.63 12.14
N GLY A 57 1.47 3.27 11.15
CA GLY A 57 1.67 2.63 9.87
C GLY A 57 2.75 3.23 8.98
N GLN A 58 2.89 2.61 7.81
CA GLN A 58 3.78 3.06 6.74
C GLN A 58 2.99 3.34 5.47
N GLY A 59 3.38 4.43 4.80
CA GLY A 59 2.91 4.76 3.46
C GLY A 59 4.04 4.59 2.45
N PHE A 60 3.67 4.08 1.29
CA PHE A 60 4.55 3.95 0.12
C PHE A 60 3.97 4.77 -1.01
N ARG A 61 4.83 5.52 -1.70
CA ARG A 61 4.40 6.41 -2.76
C ARG A 61 5.25 6.25 -4.02
N TRP A 62 4.60 6.50 -5.13
CA TRP A 62 5.22 6.61 -6.44
C TRP A 62 4.64 7.80 -7.20
N SER A 63 5.44 8.43 -8.04
CA SER A 63 5.03 9.50 -8.96
C SER A 63 5.70 9.32 -10.31
N ASP A 64 5.01 9.71 -11.38
CA ASP A 64 5.53 9.69 -12.75
C ASP A 64 6.51 10.83 -13.05
N ILE A 65 6.64 11.76 -12.13
CA ILE A 65 7.62 12.86 -12.17
C ILE A 65 8.57 12.74 -10.97
N GLU A 66 9.80 13.16 -11.16
CA GLU A 66 10.75 13.24 -10.05
C GLU A 66 10.22 14.15 -8.95
N SER A 67 10.29 13.66 -7.73
CA SER A 67 9.91 14.41 -6.54
C SER A 67 10.98 14.25 -5.46
N ASN A 68 11.15 15.27 -4.64
CA ASN A 68 12.04 15.21 -3.47
C ASN A 68 11.38 14.46 -2.28
N GLU A 69 10.19 13.92 -2.47
CA GLU A 69 9.50 13.16 -1.44
C GLU A 69 10.08 11.74 -1.35
N SER A 70 10.28 11.23 -0.14
CA SER A 70 10.71 9.84 0.07
C SER A 70 9.66 8.86 -0.44
N ASP A 71 10.08 7.77 -1.08
CA ASP A 71 9.21 6.70 -1.56
C ASP A 71 8.49 5.95 -0.42
N ALA A 72 9.03 6.01 0.80
CA ALA A 72 8.40 5.51 2.01
C ALA A 72 8.35 6.59 3.09
N PHE A 73 7.30 6.58 3.87
CA PHE A 73 7.11 7.47 5.03
C PHE A 73 6.32 6.75 6.12
N GLU A 74 6.56 7.18 7.36
CA GLU A 74 5.85 6.67 8.52
C GLU A 74 4.78 7.68 8.94
N TYR A 75 3.64 7.21 9.40
CA TYR A 75 2.61 8.06 10.00
C TYR A 75 2.34 7.64 11.45
N ARG A 76 2.07 8.63 12.26
CA ARG A 76 1.73 8.44 13.68
C ARG A 76 0.24 8.16 13.82
N SER A 77 -0.17 7.87 15.04
CA SER A 77 -1.56 7.61 15.39
C SER A 77 -2.51 8.65 14.81
N THR A 78 -3.54 8.16 14.17
CA THR A 78 -4.63 8.93 13.58
C THR A 78 -5.80 9.12 14.54
N SER A 79 -5.61 8.78 15.83
CA SER A 79 -6.66 8.85 16.86
C SER A 79 -6.82 10.23 17.50
N GLU A 80 -5.81 11.11 17.44
CA GLU A 80 -5.82 12.41 18.12
C GLU A 80 -5.20 13.55 17.29
N GLY A 81 -5.63 14.79 17.56
CA GLY A 81 -5.08 16.02 17.01
C GLY A 81 -5.28 16.16 15.50
N GLU A 82 -4.39 16.89 14.85
CA GLU A 82 -4.45 17.17 13.41
C GLU A 82 -4.45 15.89 12.54
N ALA A 83 -3.78 14.84 13.01
CA ALA A 83 -3.77 13.57 12.31
C ALA A 83 -5.18 12.92 12.26
N ALA A 84 -5.93 12.99 13.37
CA ALA A 84 -7.32 12.52 13.42
C ALA A 84 -8.23 13.33 12.50
N GLU A 85 -8.08 14.66 12.49
CA GLU A 85 -8.86 15.54 11.61
C GLU A 85 -8.56 15.24 10.13
N ASN A 86 -7.28 15.05 9.78
CA ASN A 86 -6.87 14.69 8.43
C ASN A 86 -7.39 13.31 8.03
N TRP A 87 -7.40 12.35 8.94
CA TRP A 87 -7.97 11.02 8.72
C TRP A 87 -9.47 11.09 8.45
N GLN A 88 -10.24 11.79 9.28
CA GLN A 88 -11.69 11.98 9.10
C GLN A 88 -12.04 12.67 7.77
N ARG A 89 -11.13 13.46 7.20
CA ARG A 89 -11.27 14.11 5.90
C ARG A 89 -10.60 13.33 4.76
N SER A 90 -10.27 12.07 4.99
CA SER A 90 -9.74 11.17 3.96
C SER A 90 -10.86 10.43 3.24
N PRO A 91 -10.67 10.02 1.97
CA PRO A 91 -11.64 9.17 1.28
C PRO A 91 -11.80 7.81 1.97
N PHE A 92 -10.75 7.31 2.61
CA PHE A 92 -10.78 6.03 3.30
C PHE A 92 -11.72 6.04 4.51
N TYR A 93 -11.73 7.12 5.29
CA TYR A 93 -12.68 7.26 6.40
C TYR A 93 -14.13 7.23 5.89
N THR A 94 -14.43 7.95 4.82
CA THR A 94 -15.77 7.93 4.19
C THR A 94 -16.14 6.51 3.75
N MET A 95 -15.23 5.80 3.06
CA MET A 95 -15.45 4.43 2.61
C MET A 95 -15.67 3.45 3.77
N LEU A 96 -14.98 3.63 4.90
CA LEU A 96 -15.19 2.81 6.10
C LEU A 96 -16.58 3.06 6.70
N GLN A 97 -17.07 4.30 6.71
CA GLN A 97 -18.39 4.64 7.23
C GLN A 97 -19.52 4.15 6.32
N THR A 98 -19.33 4.17 5.00
CA THR A 98 -20.34 3.71 4.01
C THR A 98 -20.26 2.21 3.73
N GLY A 99 -19.21 1.53 4.16
CA GLY A 99 -18.96 0.11 3.87
C GLY A 99 -18.45 -0.16 2.45
N GLU A 100 -18.10 0.89 1.71
CA GLU A 100 -17.55 0.76 0.36
C GLU A 100 -16.09 0.29 0.41
N ASN A 101 -15.66 -0.47 -0.61
CA ASN A 101 -14.29 -0.94 -0.75
C ASN A 101 -13.54 -0.28 -1.91
N GLU A 102 -14.23 0.49 -2.72
CA GLU A 102 -13.66 1.29 -3.81
C GLU A 102 -14.44 2.59 -3.99
N MET A 103 -13.75 3.65 -4.41
CA MET A 103 -14.35 4.93 -4.72
C MET A 103 -13.59 5.60 -5.86
N ARG A 104 -14.33 6.29 -6.75
CA ARG A 104 -13.76 7.21 -7.75
C ARG A 104 -13.92 8.63 -7.26
N ILE A 105 -12.86 9.41 -7.39
CA ILE A 105 -12.86 10.81 -6.98
C ILE A 105 -12.42 11.66 -8.18
N SER A 106 -13.13 12.73 -8.46
CA SER A 106 -12.78 13.73 -9.46
C SER A 106 -12.10 14.94 -8.81
N HIS A 107 -11.32 15.69 -9.56
CA HIS A 107 -10.72 16.97 -9.12
C HIS A 107 -11.78 18.02 -8.72
N THR A 108 -13.06 17.82 -9.08
CA THR A 108 -14.16 18.67 -8.65
C THR A 108 -14.67 18.30 -7.26
N ASP A 109 -14.24 17.16 -6.69
CA ASP A 109 -14.61 16.67 -5.36
C ASP A 109 -13.59 17.18 -4.33
N GLU A 110 -13.69 18.43 -3.93
CA GLU A 110 -12.70 19.13 -3.08
C GLU A 110 -12.74 18.73 -1.60
N HIS A 111 -13.44 17.66 -1.24
CA HIS A 111 -13.72 17.34 0.16
C HIS A 111 -12.55 16.64 0.89
N TYR A 112 -11.60 16.07 0.17
CA TYR A 112 -10.56 15.23 0.75
C TYR A 112 -9.20 15.92 0.78
N ASN A 113 -8.64 16.10 1.98
CA ASN A 113 -7.32 16.71 2.16
C ASN A 113 -6.21 16.01 1.35
N MET A 114 -6.29 14.69 1.26
CA MET A 114 -5.30 13.87 0.57
C MET A 114 -5.26 14.17 -0.95
N THR A 115 -6.42 14.43 -1.57
CA THR A 115 -6.49 14.74 -3.00
C THR A 115 -6.25 16.21 -3.29
N ALA A 116 -6.50 17.12 -2.36
CA ALA A 116 -6.36 18.56 -2.57
C ALA A 116 -4.94 18.97 -3.01
N LYS A 117 -3.90 18.44 -2.33
CA LYS A 117 -2.51 18.68 -2.75
C LYS A 117 -2.24 18.10 -4.14
N LEU A 118 -2.68 16.88 -4.41
CA LEU A 118 -2.48 16.20 -5.68
C LEU A 118 -3.19 16.91 -6.84
N ILE A 119 -4.37 17.49 -6.58
CA ILE A 119 -5.07 18.36 -7.55
C ILE A 119 -4.24 19.58 -7.87
N GLY A 120 -3.63 20.22 -6.86
CA GLY A 120 -2.67 21.32 -7.06
C GLY A 120 -1.47 20.91 -7.92
N ASP A 121 -1.03 19.65 -7.84
CA ASP A 121 0.05 19.07 -8.65
C ASP A 121 -0.42 18.59 -10.05
N GLY A 122 -1.67 18.89 -10.43
CA GLY A 122 -2.24 18.63 -11.74
C GLY A 122 -2.90 17.26 -11.92
N HIS A 123 -3.09 16.49 -10.85
CA HIS A 123 -3.90 15.27 -10.93
C HIS A 123 -5.39 15.61 -10.97
N ARG A 124 -6.17 14.86 -11.76
CA ARG A 124 -7.59 15.17 -11.99
C ARG A 124 -8.55 14.09 -11.53
N HIS A 125 -8.13 12.84 -11.58
CA HIS A 125 -8.98 11.70 -11.23
C HIS A 125 -8.22 10.75 -10.32
N PHE A 126 -8.97 10.19 -9.37
CA PHE A 126 -8.42 9.23 -8.41
C PHE A 126 -9.32 8.01 -8.30
N ALA A 127 -8.71 6.86 -8.04
CA ALA A 127 -9.38 5.65 -7.60
C ALA A 127 -8.79 5.24 -6.26
N THR A 128 -9.64 4.95 -5.29
CA THR A 128 -9.23 4.49 -3.96
C THR A 128 -9.79 3.10 -3.69
N PHE A 129 -9.01 2.28 -2.97
CA PHE A 129 -9.40 0.93 -2.59
C PHE A 129 -9.06 0.66 -1.13
N ILE A 130 -9.91 -0.13 -0.48
CA ILE A 130 -9.69 -0.73 0.83
C ILE A 130 -9.74 -2.24 0.67
N HIS A 131 -8.65 -2.93 1.01
CA HIS A 131 -8.59 -4.39 1.04
C HIS A 131 -8.45 -4.84 2.49
N ARG A 132 -9.58 -5.26 3.09
CA ARG A 132 -9.61 -5.76 4.46
C ARG A 132 -9.00 -7.14 4.54
N PHE A 133 -8.26 -7.38 5.59
CA PHE A 133 -7.76 -8.70 5.92
C PHE A 133 -8.87 -9.50 6.64
N GLY A 134 -8.85 -10.83 6.53
CA GLY A 134 -9.80 -11.66 7.26
C GLY A 134 -9.48 -11.68 8.76
N ASP A 135 -10.50 -11.96 9.57
CA ASP A 135 -10.42 -11.95 11.04
C ASP A 135 -9.34 -12.88 11.62
N THR A 136 -9.00 -13.94 10.89
CA THR A 136 -7.91 -14.87 11.24
C THR A 136 -6.63 -14.46 10.52
N GLY A 137 -5.79 -13.73 11.14
CA GLY A 137 -4.49 -13.31 10.56
C GLY A 137 -4.22 -11.83 10.68
N ILE A 138 -5.05 -11.13 11.44
CA ILE A 138 -4.76 -9.79 11.91
C ILE A 138 -3.63 -9.89 12.96
N ILE A 139 -2.56 -9.13 12.74
CA ILE A 139 -1.48 -8.96 13.71
C ILE A 139 -1.55 -7.52 14.19
N GLY A 140 -1.92 -7.34 15.46
CA GLY A 140 -2.15 -6.00 16.02
C GLY A 140 -3.35 -5.32 15.36
N GLU A 141 -3.20 -4.08 14.97
CA GLU A 141 -4.24 -3.25 14.33
C GLU A 141 -4.16 -3.29 12.79
N MET A 142 -3.32 -4.15 12.22
CA MET A 142 -3.16 -4.30 10.78
C MET A 142 -4.36 -5.05 10.17
N ASP A 143 -5.44 -4.32 9.91
CA ASP A 143 -6.71 -4.86 9.45
C ASP A 143 -6.93 -4.74 7.94
N CYS A 144 -6.23 -3.84 7.27
CA CYS A 144 -6.38 -3.61 5.83
C CYS A 144 -5.16 -2.94 5.17
N VAL A 145 -5.20 -2.92 3.83
CA VAL A 145 -4.36 -2.06 2.99
C VAL A 145 -5.27 -1.03 2.34
N TYR A 146 -4.86 0.24 2.46
CA TYR A 146 -5.48 1.36 1.77
C TYR A 146 -4.63 1.73 0.56
N SER A 147 -5.26 2.09 -0.55
CA SER A 147 -4.53 2.56 -1.71
C SER A 147 -5.26 3.66 -2.47
N LEU A 148 -4.49 4.64 -2.99
CA LEU A 148 -5.00 5.71 -3.82
C LEU A 148 -4.14 5.80 -5.09
N TRP A 149 -4.81 5.87 -6.23
CA TRP A 149 -4.22 5.92 -7.56
C TRP A 149 -4.67 7.18 -8.27
N GLY A 150 -3.75 7.93 -8.83
CA GLY A 150 -4.04 9.21 -9.50
C GLY A 150 -3.74 9.17 -10.99
N MET A 151 -4.52 9.93 -11.77
CA MET A 151 -4.32 10.22 -13.19
C MET A 151 -4.39 11.73 -13.43
N ARG A 152 -3.61 12.22 -14.43
CA ARG A 152 -3.63 13.62 -14.87
C ARG A 152 -4.58 13.86 -16.05
N ARG A 153 -5.03 12.81 -16.73
CA ARG A 153 -5.86 12.92 -17.93
C ARG A 153 -7.33 13.18 -17.63
N ASP A 154 -8.03 13.79 -18.58
CA ASP A 154 -9.43 14.20 -18.41
C ASP A 154 -10.43 13.03 -18.42
N HIS A 155 -10.08 11.86 -18.99
CA HIS A 155 -10.99 10.71 -19.08
C HIS A 155 -11.01 9.81 -17.85
N GLY A 156 -10.11 10.02 -16.89
CA GLY A 156 -10.15 9.37 -15.57
C GLY A 156 -10.17 7.84 -15.58
N PHE A 157 -10.64 7.28 -14.46
CA PHE A 157 -10.82 5.83 -14.29
C PHE A 157 -12.18 5.40 -14.87
N ASP A 158 -12.22 5.03 -16.15
CA ASP A 158 -13.40 4.39 -16.74
C ASP A 158 -13.61 2.97 -16.19
N GLU A 159 -14.68 2.29 -16.60
CA GLU A 159 -14.99 0.94 -16.11
C GLU A 159 -13.93 -0.10 -16.50
N THR A 160 -13.26 0.09 -17.65
CA THR A 160 -12.17 -0.77 -18.09
C THR A 160 -10.94 -0.61 -17.19
N ALA A 161 -10.59 0.64 -16.84
CA ALA A 161 -9.52 0.96 -15.91
C ALA A 161 -9.83 0.43 -14.51
N MET A 162 -11.05 0.66 -14.01
CA MET A 162 -11.49 0.13 -12.71
C MET A 162 -11.47 -1.39 -12.67
N GLY A 163 -11.94 -2.06 -13.74
CA GLY A 163 -11.88 -3.52 -13.85
C GLY A 163 -10.44 -4.05 -13.77
N ALA A 164 -9.49 -3.38 -14.44
CA ALA A 164 -8.08 -3.74 -14.32
C ALA A 164 -7.55 -3.54 -12.89
N MET A 165 -7.91 -2.43 -12.23
CA MET A 165 -7.49 -2.16 -10.86
C MET A 165 -8.10 -3.16 -9.86
N ARG A 166 -9.37 -3.57 -10.03
CA ARG A 166 -10.02 -4.60 -9.19
C ARG A 166 -9.31 -5.95 -9.26
N ASP A 167 -8.73 -6.29 -10.42
CA ASP A 167 -7.98 -7.54 -10.56
C ASP A 167 -6.56 -7.45 -9.99
N LEU A 168 -5.92 -6.29 -10.09
CA LEU A 168 -4.49 -6.12 -9.78
C LEU A 168 -4.22 -5.67 -8.35
N VAL A 169 -5.01 -4.71 -7.82
CA VAL A 169 -4.75 -4.11 -6.49
C VAL A 169 -4.86 -5.11 -5.34
N PRO A 170 -5.79 -6.09 -5.34
CA PRO A 170 -5.80 -7.13 -4.30
C PRO A 170 -4.51 -7.95 -4.24
N LEU A 171 -3.90 -8.26 -5.39
CA LEU A 171 -2.64 -8.99 -5.46
C LEU A 171 -1.46 -8.15 -4.97
N LEU A 172 -1.44 -6.87 -5.33
CA LEU A 172 -0.47 -5.93 -4.75
C LEU A 172 -0.64 -5.84 -3.23
N GLY A 173 -1.87 -5.71 -2.73
CA GLY A 173 -2.18 -5.69 -1.31
C GLY A 173 -1.68 -6.95 -0.59
N LEU A 174 -1.85 -8.13 -1.20
CA LEU A 174 -1.34 -9.39 -0.68
C LEU A 174 0.20 -9.41 -0.63
N ALA A 175 0.88 -8.95 -1.70
CA ALA A 175 2.33 -8.87 -1.76
C ALA A 175 2.90 -7.89 -0.72
N VAL A 176 2.29 -6.70 -0.59
CA VAL A 176 2.64 -5.69 0.42
C VAL A 176 2.43 -6.23 1.84
N LYS A 177 1.30 -6.92 2.11
CA LYS A 177 1.04 -7.58 3.39
C LYS A 177 2.13 -8.61 3.72
N SER A 178 2.51 -9.44 2.75
CA SER A 178 3.56 -10.44 2.92
C SER A 178 4.91 -9.79 3.28
N ALA A 179 5.30 -8.74 2.57
CA ALA A 179 6.52 -7.99 2.83
C ALA A 179 6.49 -7.31 4.22
N ALA A 180 5.37 -6.68 4.58
CA ALA A 180 5.17 -6.05 5.88
C ALA A 180 5.29 -7.06 7.04
N HIS A 181 4.70 -8.25 6.93
CA HIS A 181 4.85 -9.30 7.92
C HIS A 181 6.31 -9.73 8.11
N ALA A 182 7.05 -9.92 7.02
CA ALA A 182 8.47 -10.27 7.07
C ALA A 182 9.29 -9.17 7.76
N ARG A 183 8.98 -7.90 7.48
CA ARG A 183 9.62 -6.74 8.12
C ARG A 183 9.28 -6.68 9.62
N ILE A 184 8.01 -6.85 10.00
CA ILE A 184 7.57 -6.88 11.40
C ILE A 184 8.29 -8.00 12.15
N ALA A 185 8.31 -9.22 11.61
CA ALA A 185 8.99 -10.35 12.23
C ALA A 185 10.47 -10.05 12.49
N ARG A 186 11.15 -9.39 11.55
CA ARG A 186 12.55 -8.97 11.71
C ARG A 186 12.69 -7.91 12.80
N THR A 187 11.84 -6.89 12.80
CA THR A 187 11.86 -5.81 13.80
C THR A 187 11.63 -6.35 15.20
N VAL A 188 10.60 -7.17 15.40
CA VAL A 188 10.30 -7.81 16.69
C VAL A 188 11.46 -8.71 17.13
N GLY A 189 11.98 -9.52 16.20
CA GLY A 189 13.17 -10.34 16.48
C GLY A 189 14.35 -9.51 17.00
N HIS A 190 14.68 -8.42 16.31
CA HIS A 190 15.79 -7.54 16.69
C HIS A 190 15.57 -6.84 18.06
N VAL A 191 14.34 -6.42 18.35
CA VAL A 191 14.00 -5.75 19.61
C VAL A 191 14.08 -6.69 20.79
N TYR A 192 13.55 -7.91 20.67
CA TYR A 192 13.44 -8.84 21.80
C TYR A 192 14.61 -9.80 21.95
N LEU A 193 15.26 -10.20 20.85
CA LEU A 193 16.37 -11.16 20.85
C LEU A 193 17.75 -10.50 20.66
N GLY A 194 17.77 -9.23 20.24
CA GLY A 194 18.98 -8.58 19.75
C GLY A 194 19.33 -9.02 18.31
N ARG A 195 20.12 -8.20 17.60
CA ARG A 195 20.37 -8.37 16.16
C ARG A 195 20.97 -9.73 15.80
N ASP A 196 22.05 -10.12 16.46
CA ASP A 196 22.77 -11.37 16.15
C ASP A 196 21.89 -12.62 16.36
N ALA A 197 21.14 -12.67 17.45
CA ALA A 197 20.24 -13.80 17.73
C ALA A 197 19.06 -13.83 16.77
N ALA A 198 18.44 -12.68 16.49
CA ALA A 198 17.35 -12.58 15.54
C ALA A 198 17.76 -13.00 14.14
N ASP A 199 18.91 -12.53 13.65
CA ASP A 199 19.40 -12.90 12.31
C ASP A 199 19.72 -14.40 12.20
N ARG A 200 20.21 -15.04 13.27
CA ARG A 200 20.37 -16.50 13.31
C ARG A 200 19.05 -17.25 13.28
N VAL A 201 18.05 -16.79 14.05
CA VAL A 201 16.70 -17.38 14.05
C VAL A 201 16.04 -17.24 12.68
N LEU A 202 16.02 -16.01 12.13
CA LEU A 202 15.36 -15.71 10.86
C LEU A 202 16.06 -16.38 9.65
N SER A 203 17.38 -16.64 9.76
CA SER A 203 18.12 -17.38 8.72
C SER A 203 18.01 -18.91 8.87
N GLY A 204 17.23 -19.41 9.84
CA GLY A 204 17.09 -20.84 10.10
C GLY A 204 18.34 -21.54 10.66
N ARG A 205 19.33 -20.76 11.14
CA ARG A 205 20.63 -21.27 11.65
C ARG A 205 20.60 -21.66 13.13
N MET A 206 19.44 -21.52 13.81
CA MET A 206 19.29 -22.03 15.17
C MET A 206 18.62 -23.41 15.15
N SER A 207 19.44 -24.45 15.31
CA SER A 207 18.92 -25.69 15.87
C SER A 207 18.62 -25.48 17.36
N ARG A 208 17.49 -25.99 17.88
CA ARG A 208 17.28 -26.09 19.33
C ARG A 208 18.52 -26.76 19.91
N GLY A 209 19.19 -26.08 20.87
CA GLY A 209 20.36 -26.62 21.51
C GLY A 209 20.06 -28.02 22.06
N VAL A 210 20.86 -28.98 21.65
CA VAL A 210 21.03 -30.21 22.39
C VAL A 210 21.79 -29.76 23.65
N ALA A 211 21.15 -29.82 24.78
CA ALA A 211 21.85 -29.72 26.05
C ALA A 211 22.72 -30.97 26.16
N ASP A 212 24.04 -30.79 26.15
CA ASP A 212 24.98 -31.79 26.59
C ASP A 212 24.86 -32.04 28.10
#